data_5bef98ecc55a7624e28df97b46fb2765
#
_entry.id   5bef98ecc55a7624e28df97b46fb2765
#
_cell.length_a   1.000
_cell.length_b   1.000
_cell.length_c   1.000
_cell.angle_alpha   90.00
_cell.angle_beta   90.00
_cell.angle_gamma   90.00
#
_symmetry.space_group_name_H-M   'P 1'
#
loop_
_entity.id
_entity.type
_entity.pdbx_description
1 polymer ?
#
loop_
_entity_poly.entity_id
_entity_poly.type
_entity_poly.pdbx_seq_one_letter_code
_entity_poly.pdbx_strand_id
1 'polypeptide(L)'
;MLTEHSTPAEINLYYLEDAVRSLAQPPELQKHGEEMVVDFDAWYVPAVRDGYLADWEPDQCQALEKIDRLLSEMTALQEPEPWTSEASVATSSWWALVREAARDALRILQWSPDPPESVW
;
A
#
# COMPACT_ATOMS: atom_id res chain seq x y z
N MET A 1 5.57 9.98 15.00
CA MET A 1 6.16 8.88 15.77
C MET A 1 5.12 8.28 16.71
N LEU A 2 5.02 6.97 16.77
CA LEU A 2 4.09 6.31 17.68
C LEU A 2 4.61 6.35 19.11
N THR A 3 3.68 6.55 20.03
CA THR A 3 3.97 6.52 21.47
C THR A 3 2.95 5.65 22.17
N GLU A 4 3.12 5.40 23.46
CA GLU A 4 2.13 4.65 24.26
C GLU A 4 0.78 5.38 24.34
N HIS A 5 0.75 6.67 24.00
CA HIS A 5 -0.47 7.48 24.01
C HIS A 5 -1.10 7.62 22.62
N SER A 6 -0.55 6.97 21.60
CA SER A 6 -1.09 7.04 20.25
C SER A 6 -2.48 6.41 20.19
N THR A 7 -3.40 7.06 19.48
CA THR A 7 -4.76 6.54 19.29
C THR A 7 -4.75 5.37 18.30
N PRO A 8 -5.79 4.51 18.30
CA PRO A 8 -5.91 3.46 17.28
C PRO A 8 -5.85 4.01 15.85
N ALA A 9 -6.44 5.18 15.60
CA ALA A 9 -6.37 5.82 14.28
C ALA A 9 -4.95 6.21 13.92
N GLU A 10 -4.20 6.81 14.84
CA GLU A 10 -2.80 7.19 14.61
C GLU A 10 -1.93 5.97 14.32
N ILE A 11 -2.11 4.89 15.07
CA ILE A 11 -1.38 3.64 14.86
C ILE A 11 -1.70 3.06 13.49
N ASN A 12 -2.99 3.00 13.15
CA ASN A 12 -3.43 2.46 11.86
C ASN A 12 -2.84 3.26 10.70
N LEU A 13 -2.93 4.58 10.75
CA LEU A 13 -2.46 5.44 9.65
C LEU A 13 -0.94 5.43 9.53
N TYR A 14 -0.22 5.27 10.63
CA TYR A 14 1.24 5.12 10.59
C TYR A 14 1.65 3.87 9.78
N TYR A 15 1.05 2.74 10.07
CA TYR A 15 1.36 1.49 9.37
C TYR A 15 0.78 1.45 7.95
N LEU A 16 -0.34 2.13 7.70
CA LEU A 16 -0.87 2.28 6.35
C LEU A 16 0.11 3.08 5.48
N GLU A 17 0.66 4.16 6.01
CA GLU A 17 1.70 4.93 5.31
C GLU A 17 2.89 4.04 4.96
N ASP A 18 3.39 3.25 5.91
CA ASP A 18 4.49 2.31 5.66
C ASP A 18 4.15 1.32 4.54
N ALA A 19 2.93 0.78 4.55
CA ALA A 19 2.48 -0.16 3.53
C ALA A 19 2.46 0.48 2.14
N VAL A 20 1.96 1.72 2.03
CA VAL A 20 1.96 2.45 0.76
C VAL A 20 3.38 2.75 0.30
N ARG A 21 4.25 3.15 1.22
CA ARG A 21 5.66 3.41 0.90
C ARG A 21 6.36 2.16 0.38
N SER A 22 6.07 0.98 0.94
CA SER A 22 6.59 -0.29 0.43
C SER A 22 6.16 -0.55 -1.01
N LEU A 23 4.88 -0.32 -1.31
CA LEU A 23 4.33 -0.54 -2.65
C LEU A 23 4.89 0.44 -3.69
N ALA A 24 5.40 1.58 -3.26
CA ALA A 24 5.94 2.63 -4.13
C ALA A 24 7.42 2.45 -4.48
N GLN A 25 8.11 1.52 -3.83
CA GLN A 25 9.54 1.34 -4.02
C GLN A 25 9.87 0.68 -5.37
N PRO A 26 11.11 0.87 -5.90
CA PRO A 26 11.52 0.17 -7.11
C PRO A 26 11.57 -1.35 -6.90
N PRO A 27 11.42 -2.15 -7.98
CA PRO A 27 11.30 -3.61 -7.86
C PRO A 27 12.44 -4.28 -7.08
N GLU A 28 13.64 -3.77 -7.18
CA GLU A 28 14.80 -4.33 -6.49
C GLU A 28 14.69 -4.27 -4.97
N LEU A 29 13.79 -3.43 -4.44
CA LEU A 29 13.50 -3.33 -3.02
C LEU A 29 12.23 -4.09 -2.63
N GLN A 30 11.54 -4.71 -3.57
CA GLN A 30 10.26 -5.38 -3.37
C GLN A 30 10.44 -6.89 -3.52
N LYS A 31 10.80 -7.57 -2.43
CA LYS A 31 11.09 -9.00 -2.46
C LYS A 31 9.95 -9.89 -1.94
N HIS A 32 8.96 -9.30 -1.29
CA HIS A 32 7.91 -10.03 -0.60
C HIS A 32 6.52 -9.56 -1.08
N GLY A 33 6.19 -9.90 -2.34
CA GLY A 33 4.95 -9.40 -2.96
C GLY A 33 3.69 -9.73 -2.17
N GLU A 34 3.56 -10.98 -1.71
CA GLU A 34 2.39 -11.39 -0.93
C GLU A 34 2.28 -10.61 0.38
N GLU A 35 3.39 -10.44 1.08
CA GLU A 35 3.42 -9.71 2.34
C GLU A 35 3.04 -8.24 2.15
N MET A 36 3.49 -7.62 1.06
CA MET A 36 3.14 -6.23 0.76
C MET A 36 1.64 -6.06 0.55
N VAL A 37 1.01 -6.98 -0.16
CA VAL A 37 -0.44 -6.95 -0.41
C VAL A 37 -1.22 -7.19 0.88
N VAL A 38 -0.84 -8.20 1.64
CA VAL A 38 -1.49 -8.53 2.92
C VAL A 38 -1.35 -7.36 3.89
N ASP A 39 -0.19 -6.74 3.93
CA ASP A 39 0.08 -5.64 4.85
C ASP A 39 -0.77 -4.41 4.50
N PHE A 40 -0.87 -4.06 3.23
CA PHE A 40 -1.76 -2.97 2.82
C PHE A 40 -3.20 -3.23 3.25
N ASP A 41 -3.73 -4.41 2.98
CA ASP A 41 -5.08 -4.79 3.38
C ASP A 41 -5.27 -4.72 4.89
N ALA A 42 -4.28 -5.19 5.65
CA ALA A 42 -4.37 -5.23 7.11
C ALA A 42 -4.58 -3.86 7.73
N TRP A 43 -4.10 -2.80 7.09
CA TRP A 43 -4.23 -1.43 7.60
C TRP A 43 -5.26 -0.59 6.86
N TYR A 44 -5.49 -0.87 5.57
CA TYR A 44 -6.48 -0.15 4.78
C TYR A 44 -7.92 -0.53 5.14
N VAL A 45 -8.20 -1.82 5.26
CA VAL A 45 -9.56 -2.29 5.57
C VAL A 45 -10.06 -1.71 6.89
N PRO A 46 -9.31 -1.79 8.00
CA PRO A 46 -9.74 -1.17 9.25
C PRO A 46 -9.87 0.36 9.15
N ALA A 47 -9.01 1.02 8.37
CA ALA A 47 -9.09 2.47 8.21
C ALA A 47 -10.43 2.90 7.61
N VAL A 48 -10.91 2.17 6.61
CA VAL A 48 -12.21 2.43 6.00
C VAL A 48 -13.35 2.03 6.94
N ARG A 49 -13.29 0.82 7.49
CA ARG A 49 -14.33 0.27 8.35
C ARG A 49 -14.56 1.12 9.59
N ASP A 50 -13.48 1.57 10.22
CA ASP A 50 -13.55 2.28 11.50
C ASP A 50 -13.61 3.80 11.34
N GLY A 51 -13.72 4.28 10.09
CA GLY A 51 -13.95 5.69 9.81
C GLY A 51 -12.74 6.59 10.00
N TYR A 52 -11.51 6.04 9.98
CA TYR A 52 -10.29 6.84 10.17
C TYR A 52 -10.01 7.80 9.01
N LEU A 53 -10.66 7.59 7.86
CA LEU A 53 -10.51 8.44 6.68
C LEU A 53 -11.70 9.41 6.49
N ALA A 54 -12.59 9.50 7.48
CA ALA A 54 -13.85 10.25 7.35
C ALA A 54 -13.63 11.74 7.07
N ASP A 55 -12.56 12.32 7.61
CA ASP A 55 -12.24 13.74 7.44
C ASP A 55 -11.29 14.03 6.28
N TRP A 56 -10.94 12.99 5.53
CA TRP A 56 -10.02 13.14 4.40
C TRP A 56 -10.73 13.71 3.18
N GLU A 57 -9.97 14.42 2.34
CA GLU A 57 -10.49 14.93 1.07
C GLU A 57 -10.78 13.79 0.10
N PRO A 58 -11.76 13.97 -0.82
CA PRO A 58 -12.12 12.91 -1.78
C PRO A 58 -10.95 12.39 -2.61
N ASP A 59 -10.04 13.25 -3.06
CA ASP A 59 -8.87 12.83 -3.85
C ASP A 59 -7.91 11.97 -3.03
N GLN A 60 -7.79 12.23 -1.74
CA GLN A 60 -6.97 11.43 -0.83
C GLN A 60 -7.54 10.02 -0.66
N CYS A 61 -8.84 9.93 -0.44
CA CYS A 61 -9.52 8.63 -0.34
C CYS A 61 -9.44 7.85 -1.64
N GLN A 62 -9.62 8.52 -2.78
CA GLN A 62 -9.57 7.90 -4.09
C GLN A 62 -8.17 7.36 -4.43
N ALA A 63 -7.12 8.03 -3.95
CA ALA A 63 -5.76 7.56 -4.17
C ALA A 63 -5.53 6.19 -3.52
N LEU A 64 -6.00 6.00 -2.29
CA LEU A 64 -5.90 4.71 -1.60
C LEU A 64 -6.84 3.66 -2.21
N GLU A 65 -8.05 4.06 -2.59
CA GLU A 65 -9.02 3.18 -3.22
C GLU A 65 -8.49 2.62 -4.56
N LYS A 66 -7.77 3.43 -5.31
CA LYS A 66 -7.14 2.99 -6.56
C LYS A 66 -6.12 1.90 -6.31
N ILE A 67 -5.30 2.03 -5.27
CA ILE A 67 -4.34 0.98 -4.89
C ILE A 67 -5.09 -0.30 -4.55
N ASP A 68 -6.11 -0.21 -3.70
CA ASP A 68 -6.90 -1.36 -3.29
C ASP A 68 -7.53 -2.09 -4.49
N ARG A 69 -8.09 -1.33 -5.42
CA ARG A 69 -8.70 -1.91 -6.62
C ARG A 69 -7.66 -2.62 -7.49
N LEU A 70 -6.50 -2.00 -7.70
CA LEU A 70 -5.43 -2.62 -8.50
C LEU A 70 -4.93 -3.91 -7.85
N LEU A 71 -4.74 -3.91 -6.53
CA LEU A 71 -4.32 -5.11 -5.81
C LEU A 71 -5.38 -6.21 -5.90
N SER A 72 -6.65 -5.85 -5.77
CA SER A 72 -7.76 -6.82 -5.88
C SER A 72 -7.82 -7.44 -7.26
N GLU A 73 -7.68 -6.64 -8.31
CA GLU A 73 -7.69 -7.14 -9.69
C GLU A 73 -6.48 -8.02 -9.96
N MET A 74 -5.29 -7.61 -9.51
CA MET A 74 -4.07 -8.38 -9.70
C MET A 74 -4.12 -9.73 -9.00
N THR A 75 -4.59 -9.76 -7.76
CA THR A 75 -4.63 -11.00 -6.98
C THR A 75 -5.71 -11.97 -7.46
N ALA A 76 -6.68 -11.49 -8.23
CA ALA A 76 -7.71 -12.34 -8.84
C ALA A 76 -7.26 -13.00 -10.15
N LEU A 77 -6.11 -12.60 -10.69
CA LEU A 77 -5.60 -13.14 -11.95
C LEU A 77 -5.18 -14.61 -11.79
N GLN A 78 -5.48 -15.42 -12.81
CA GLN A 78 -5.03 -16.80 -12.88
C GLN A 78 -3.96 -16.90 -13.96
N GLU A 79 -2.80 -16.36 -13.64
CA GLU A 79 -1.66 -16.35 -14.55
C GLU A 79 -0.78 -17.58 -14.33
N PRO A 80 -0.07 -18.07 -15.38
CA PRO A 80 0.88 -19.17 -15.21
C PRO A 80 1.97 -18.83 -14.19
N GLU A 81 2.44 -17.59 -14.19
CA GLU A 81 3.41 -17.11 -13.22
C GLU A 81 2.67 -16.46 -12.05
N PRO A 82 2.85 -16.94 -10.81
CA PRO A 82 2.19 -16.34 -9.66
C PRO A 82 2.55 -14.87 -9.49
N TRP A 83 1.56 -14.05 -9.19
CA TRP A 83 1.78 -12.62 -8.95
C TRP A 83 2.69 -12.38 -7.73
N THR A 84 2.85 -13.38 -6.86
CA THR A 84 3.70 -13.30 -5.67
C THR A 84 5.18 -13.54 -5.96
N SER A 85 5.54 -14.05 -7.14
CA SER A 85 6.93 -14.37 -7.45
C SER A 85 7.78 -13.11 -7.61
N GLU A 86 9.07 -13.22 -7.33
CA GLU A 86 10.01 -12.11 -7.55
C GLU A 86 10.03 -11.68 -9.01
N ALA A 87 9.93 -12.65 -9.94
CA ALA A 87 9.89 -12.34 -11.36
C ALA A 87 8.67 -11.50 -11.71
N SER A 88 7.49 -11.85 -11.21
CA SER A 88 6.26 -11.08 -11.43
C SER A 88 6.36 -9.68 -10.83
N VAL A 89 6.86 -9.55 -9.61
CA VAL A 89 7.03 -8.24 -8.99
C VAL A 89 7.94 -7.36 -9.84
N ALA A 90 9.01 -7.92 -10.40
CA ALA A 90 9.98 -7.17 -11.20
C ALA A 90 9.45 -6.80 -12.59
N THR A 91 8.64 -7.65 -13.23
CA THR A 91 8.33 -7.53 -14.66
C THR A 91 6.85 -7.35 -14.99
N SER A 92 5.93 -7.67 -14.07
CA SER A 92 4.49 -7.57 -14.32
C SER A 92 4.03 -6.14 -14.51
N SER A 93 3.21 -5.91 -15.53
CA SER A 93 2.57 -4.60 -15.75
C SER A 93 1.62 -4.24 -14.60
N TRP A 94 1.02 -5.23 -13.94
CA TRP A 94 0.16 -5.00 -12.78
C TRP A 94 0.96 -4.40 -11.61
N TRP A 95 2.11 -4.97 -11.31
CA TRP A 95 2.98 -4.44 -10.26
C TRP A 95 3.49 -3.04 -10.61
N ALA A 96 3.76 -2.76 -11.89
CA ALA A 96 4.14 -1.43 -12.34
C ALA A 96 3.03 -0.42 -12.09
N LEU A 97 1.77 -0.79 -12.37
CA LEU A 97 0.61 0.06 -12.10
C LEU A 97 0.42 0.30 -10.59
N VAL A 98 0.62 -0.73 -9.78
CA VAL A 98 0.54 -0.61 -8.32
C VAL A 98 1.59 0.36 -7.80
N ARG A 99 2.84 0.23 -8.27
CA ARG A 99 3.92 1.15 -7.87
C ARG A 99 3.59 2.60 -8.23
N GLU A 100 3.09 2.82 -9.43
CA GLU A 100 2.71 4.16 -9.89
C GLU A 100 1.58 4.74 -9.04
N ALA A 101 0.53 3.96 -8.79
CA ALA A 101 -0.58 4.39 -7.95
C ALA A 101 -0.13 4.71 -6.52
N ALA A 102 0.79 3.90 -5.98
CA ALA A 102 1.34 4.14 -4.65
C ALA A 102 2.15 5.43 -4.59
N ARG A 103 2.97 5.70 -5.61
CA ARG A 103 3.74 6.96 -5.70
C ARG A 103 2.82 8.17 -5.80
N ASP A 104 1.76 8.07 -6.59
CA ASP A 104 0.77 9.13 -6.70
C ASP A 104 0.08 9.38 -5.36
N ALA A 105 -0.27 8.31 -4.63
CA ALA A 105 -0.88 8.42 -3.32
C ALA A 105 0.04 9.14 -2.32
N LEU A 106 1.32 8.78 -2.31
CA LEU A 106 2.29 9.45 -1.43
C LEU A 106 2.36 10.95 -1.72
N ARG A 107 2.32 11.33 -2.99
CA ARG A 107 2.34 12.74 -3.39
C ARG A 107 1.06 13.46 -2.95
N ILE A 108 -0.09 12.86 -3.21
CA ILE A 108 -1.40 13.45 -2.88
C ILE A 108 -1.56 13.59 -1.36
N LEU A 109 -1.12 12.58 -0.62
CA LEU A 109 -1.21 12.54 0.84
C LEU A 109 -0.08 13.32 1.53
N GLN A 110 0.90 13.77 0.77
CA GLN A 110 2.10 14.45 1.28
C GLN A 110 2.88 13.57 2.26
N TRP A 111 2.92 12.28 1.98
CA TRP A 111 3.72 11.30 2.70
C TRP A 111 5.10 11.17 2.04
N SER A 112 6.10 10.78 2.84
CA SER A 112 7.46 10.60 2.34
C SER A 112 7.55 9.51 1.28
N PRO A 113 8.29 9.73 0.17
CA PRO A 113 8.53 8.68 -0.83
C PRO A 113 9.64 7.70 -0.45
N ASP A 114 10.30 7.92 0.69
CA ASP A 114 11.41 7.08 1.12
C ASP A 114 10.93 5.68 1.50
N PRO A 115 11.83 4.67 1.48
CA PRO A 115 11.47 3.34 1.96
C PRO A 115 10.92 3.39 3.38
N PRO A 116 10.00 2.48 3.75
CA PRO A 116 9.42 2.48 5.08
C PRO A 116 10.48 2.19 6.14
N GLU A 117 10.23 2.70 7.35
CA GLU A 117 11.12 2.46 8.49
C GLU A 117 11.02 1.01 8.97
N SER A 118 9.87 0.38 8.74
CA SER A 118 9.66 -1.02 9.11
C SER A 118 10.51 -1.92 8.25
N VAL A 119 11.13 -2.93 8.87
CA VAL A 119 11.92 -3.94 8.18
C VAL A 119 11.02 -5.15 7.92
N TRP A 120 10.97 -5.55 6.66
CA TRP A 120 10.17 -6.68 6.20
C TRP A 120 10.95 -7.98 6.25
#